data_a93461f64edc882261c7c4cbf7ae0756
#
_entry.id   a93461f64edc882261c7c4cbf7ae0756
#
_cell.length_a   1.000
_cell.length_b   1.000
_cell.length_c   1.000
_cell.angle_alpha   90.00
_cell.angle_beta   90.00
_cell.angle_gamma   90.00
#
_symmetry.space_group_name_H-M   'P 1'
#
loop_
_entity.id
_entity.type
_entity.pdbx_description
1 polymer ?
#
loop_
_entity_poly.entity_id
_entity_poly.type
_entity_poly.pdbx_seq_one_letter_code
_entity_poly.pdbx_strand_id
1 'polypeptide(L)'
;MRLAPKENFRCPFKYQGQYYDSEVELCYNRFRYYHPETGRYISEDPIKLLGRFNVFAYVSDSNAWVDVLGLVAPNNNGISAQHGNSAHNAFIDDIVKDLKSDPTVDQSSVRKNQEQVDFNGNKVGSNRPDLQYNDIFGNHYNIEVDTTDNGRLNHSSVIPVNDPNARNTFWLIDMNGNVRQDSSGHGSYSKI
;
A
#
# COMPACT_ATOMS: atom_id res chain seq x y z
N MET A 1 47.31 -3.14 -26.48
CA MET A 1 45.85 -2.96 -26.45
C MET A 1 45.61 -1.48 -26.15
N ARG A 2 45.22 -0.65 -27.12
CA ARG A 2 44.93 0.77 -26.91
C ARG A 2 43.54 0.87 -26.30
N LEU A 3 43.44 1.39 -25.08
CA LEU A 3 42.17 1.81 -24.49
C LEU A 3 41.61 2.99 -25.30
N ALA A 4 40.38 2.93 -25.69
CA ALA A 4 39.71 4.03 -26.35
C ALA A 4 39.77 5.31 -25.49
N PRO A 5 39.82 6.52 -26.10
CA PRO A 5 39.81 7.76 -25.36
C PRO A 5 38.60 7.78 -24.44
N LYS A 6 38.77 8.27 -23.21
CA LYS A 6 37.70 8.53 -22.27
C LYS A 6 36.87 9.69 -22.80
N GLU A 7 36.04 9.46 -23.81
CA GLU A 7 34.87 10.32 -24.03
C GLU A 7 33.98 10.16 -22.81
N ASN A 8 33.41 11.26 -22.35
CA ASN A 8 32.49 11.33 -21.20
C ASN A 8 31.25 10.46 -21.45
N PHE A 9 31.45 9.15 -21.48
CA PHE A 9 30.34 8.20 -21.62
C PHE A 9 29.56 8.21 -20.32
N ARG A 10 28.47 8.96 -20.30
CA ARG A 10 27.50 8.90 -19.22
C ARG A 10 26.55 7.74 -19.51
N CYS A 11 26.63 6.70 -18.70
CA CYS A 11 25.68 5.60 -18.77
C CYS A 11 24.27 6.16 -18.55
N PRO A 12 23.34 6.00 -19.51
CA PRO A 12 21.98 6.50 -19.36
C PRO A 12 21.14 5.62 -18.43
N PHE A 13 21.58 4.40 -18.15
CA PHE A 13 20.88 3.52 -17.22
C PHE A 13 21.19 3.92 -15.78
N LYS A 14 20.15 4.14 -15.00
CA LYS A 14 20.24 4.49 -13.58
C LYS A 14 19.99 3.27 -12.73
N TYR A 15 18.89 3.26 -11.99
CA TYR A 15 18.50 2.10 -11.21
C TYR A 15 17.91 1.01 -12.13
N GLN A 16 17.67 -0.19 -11.62
CA GLN A 16 17.18 -1.31 -12.44
C GLN A 16 15.87 -0.93 -13.15
N GLY A 17 15.86 -1.07 -14.46
CA GLY A 17 14.70 -0.71 -15.31
C GLY A 17 14.58 0.76 -15.68
N GLN A 18 15.46 1.64 -15.18
CA GLN A 18 15.38 3.09 -15.42
C GLN A 18 16.35 3.54 -16.51
N TYR A 19 15.85 4.34 -17.44
CA TYR A 19 16.62 5.06 -18.46
C TYR A 19 16.55 6.57 -18.18
N TYR A 20 17.70 7.20 -17.97
CA TYR A 20 17.75 8.64 -17.72
C TYR A 20 17.64 9.42 -19.02
N ASP A 21 16.58 10.23 -19.08
CA ASP A 21 16.33 11.17 -20.15
C ASP A 21 16.90 12.54 -19.75
N SER A 22 18.01 12.92 -20.42
CA SER A 22 18.73 14.16 -20.11
C SER A 22 18.03 15.42 -20.62
N GLU A 23 17.04 15.31 -21.49
CA GLU A 23 16.32 16.46 -22.03
C GLU A 23 15.30 16.98 -21.01
N VAL A 24 14.70 16.07 -20.25
CA VAL A 24 13.70 16.37 -19.21
C VAL A 24 14.20 16.15 -17.78
N GLU A 25 15.44 15.66 -17.62
CA GLU A 25 16.09 15.37 -16.35
C GLU A 25 15.34 14.34 -15.47
N LEU A 26 14.60 13.44 -16.10
CA LEU A 26 13.79 12.41 -15.45
C LEU A 26 14.30 11.01 -15.80
N CYS A 27 13.93 10.02 -14.99
CA CYS A 27 14.18 8.62 -15.29
C CYS A 27 12.92 7.98 -15.87
N TYR A 28 12.99 7.57 -17.14
CA TYR A 28 11.93 6.81 -17.78
C TYR A 28 11.90 5.39 -17.22
N ASN A 29 10.77 5.00 -16.65
CA ASN A 29 10.55 3.67 -16.06
C ASN A 29 9.28 3.03 -16.65
N ARG A 30 9.34 2.76 -17.96
CA ARG A 30 8.35 2.10 -18.80
C ARG A 30 6.94 2.73 -18.80
N PHE A 31 6.22 2.71 -17.70
CA PHE A 31 4.86 3.27 -17.61
C PHE A 31 4.80 4.64 -16.95
N ARG A 32 5.88 5.04 -16.26
CA ARG A 32 5.96 6.33 -15.56
C ARG A 32 7.34 6.96 -15.67
N TYR A 33 7.39 8.27 -15.47
CA TYR A 33 8.64 9.00 -15.24
C TYR A 33 8.89 9.18 -13.74
N TYR A 34 10.09 8.86 -13.32
CA TYR A 34 10.58 9.00 -11.96
C TYR A 34 11.47 10.21 -11.84
N HIS A 35 11.24 11.03 -10.81
CA HIS A 35 12.04 12.22 -10.54
C HIS A 35 13.14 11.85 -9.52
N PRO A 36 14.42 11.81 -9.92
CA PRO A 36 15.50 11.28 -9.08
C PRO A 36 15.77 12.13 -7.83
N GLU A 37 15.54 13.44 -7.89
CA GLU A 37 15.78 14.33 -6.75
C GLU A 37 14.69 14.25 -5.69
N THR A 38 13.44 14.03 -6.09
CA THR A 38 12.31 13.96 -5.15
C THR A 38 12.00 12.53 -4.69
N GLY A 39 12.58 11.53 -5.36
CA GLY A 39 12.36 10.13 -5.04
C GLY A 39 10.95 9.61 -5.36
N ARG A 40 10.24 10.25 -6.31
CA ARG A 40 8.84 9.97 -6.63
C ARG A 40 8.60 9.88 -8.13
N TYR A 41 7.52 9.19 -8.52
CA TYR A 41 6.96 9.33 -9.85
C TYR A 41 6.29 10.69 -10.02
N ILE A 42 6.31 11.23 -11.23
CA ILE A 42 5.65 12.52 -11.56
C ILE A 42 4.18 12.36 -11.95
N SER A 43 3.73 11.13 -12.17
CA SER A 43 2.34 10.78 -12.48
C SER A 43 1.81 9.74 -11.50
N GLU A 44 0.50 9.72 -11.33
CA GLU A 44 -0.17 8.67 -10.56
C GLU A 44 0.07 7.30 -11.18
N ASP A 45 0.02 6.27 -10.34
CA ASP A 45 0.11 4.89 -10.78
C ASP A 45 -1.09 4.56 -11.69
N PRO A 46 -0.87 4.05 -12.93
CA PRO A 46 -1.96 3.64 -13.81
C PRO A 46 -2.86 2.56 -13.21
N ILE A 47 -2.31 1.73 -12.34
CA ILE A 47 -3.09 0.73 -11.59
C ILE A 47 -3.69 1.32 -10.30
N LYS A 48 -3.42 2.62 -10.03
CA LYS A 48 -3.97 3.38 -8.89
C LYS A 48 -3.79 2.65 -7.55
N LEU A 49 -4.88 2.57 -6.78
CA LEU A 49 -4.89 1.92 -5.47
C LEU A 49 -4.64 0.40 -5.52
N LEU A 50 -4.68 -0.23 -6.70
CA LEU A 50 -4.29 -1.62 -6.87
C LEU A 50 -2.79 -1.84 -6.60
N GLY A 51 -1.98 -0.78 -6.74
CA GLY A 51 -0.55 -0.84 -6.45
C GLY A 51 -0.20 -0.46 -5.00
N ARG A 52 -0.74 0.68 -4.50
CA ARG A 52 -0.49 1.23 -3.15
C ARG A 52 -1.38 2.44 -2.86
N PHE A 53 -1.49 2.81 -1.57
CA PHE A 53 -2.14 4.07 -1.16
C PHE A 53 -1.37 5.30 -1.67
N ASN A 54 -0.04 5.28 -1.70
CA ASN A 54 0.76 6.35 -2.29
C ASN A 54 1.03 6.06 -3.77
N VAL A 55 0.17 6.59 -4.62
CA VAL A 55 0.21 6.40 -6.09
C VAL A 55 1.44 7.02 -6.78
N PHE A 56 2.24 7.83 -6.07
CA PHE A 56 3.47 8.44 -6.57
C PHE A 56 4.74 7.77 -6.04
N ALA A 57 4.64 6.83 -5.10
CA ALA A 57 5.81 6.15 -4.55
C ALA A 57 6.51 5.26 -5.59
N TYR A 58 7.84 5.18 -5.48
CA TYR A 58 8.64 4.22 -6.26
C TYR A 58 8.54 2.83 -5.63
N VAL A 59 9.15 2.63 -4.47
CA VAL A 59 9.08 1.41 -3.66
C VAL A 59 9.19 1.77 -2.18
N SER A 60 8.82 0.87 -1.27
CA SER A 60 8.92 1.12 0.18
C SER A 60 10.36 1.10 0.69
N ASP A 61 11.19 0.23 0.13
CA ASP A 61 12.61 0.10 0.45
C ASP A 61 13.40 -0.15 -0.84
N SER A 62 14.10 0.88 -1.31
CA SER A 62 14.90 0.83 -2.54
C SER A 62 16.15 -0.05 -2.43
N ASN A 63 16.52 -0.51 -1.23
CA ASN A 63 17.62 -1.47 -1.07
C ASN A 63 17.15 -2.91 -1.25
N ALA A 64 15.87 -3.18 -1.02
CA ALA A 64 15.29 -4.52 -1.11
C ALA A 64 14.46 -4.72 -2.39
N TRP A 65 14.00 -3.66 -3.02
CA TRP A 65 12.99 -3.72 -4.06
C TRP A 65 13.27 -2.84 -5.26
N VAL A 66 12.74 -3.29 -6.41
CA VAL A 66 12.84 -2.60 -7.71
C VAL A 66 11.48 -2.58 -8.37
N ASP A 67 11.05 -1.41 -8.82
CA ASP A 67 9.88 -1.26 -9.67
C ASP A 67 10.30 -1.29 -11.15
N VAL A 68 10.37 -2.48 -11.73
CA VAL A 68 10.87 -2.70 -13.11
C VAL A 68 9.96 -2.09 -14.16
N LEU A 69 8.67 -1.97 -13.87
CA LEU A 69 7.66 -1.53 -14.83
C LEU A 69 7.18 -0.09 -14.57
N GLY A 70 7.55 0.53 -13.45
CA GLY A 70 6.90 1.75 -13.02
C GLY A 70 5.45 1.52 -12.57
N LEU A 71 5.16 0.31 -12.12
CA LEU A 71 3.89 -0.15 -11.57
C LEU A 71 4.25 -0.88 -10.29
N VAL A 72 4.05 -0.25 -9.15
CA VAL A 72 4.48 -0.83 -7.87
C VAL A 72 3.75 -2.15 -7.62
N ALA A 73 4.48 -3.27 -7.72
CA ALA A 73 3.97 -4.56 -7.30
C ALA A 73 4.18 -4.74 -5.79
N PRO A 74 3.21 -5.33 -5.08
CA PRO A 74 3.40 -5.68 -3.68
C PRO A 74 4.48 -6.75 -3.51
N ASN A 75 5.21 -6.65 -2.43
CA ASN A 75 6.42 -7.40 -2.14
C ASN A 75 6.18 -8.86 -1.76
N ASN A 76 6.93 -9.74 -2.42
CA ASN A 76 7.10 -11.11 -1.94
C ASN A 76 8.52 -11.30 -1.39
N ASN A 77 8.72 -11.20 -0.07
CA ASN A 77 9.84 -11.86 0.61
C ASN A 77 9.45 -12.25 2.02
N GLY A 78 9.49 -13.57 2.21
CA GLY A 78 9.01 -14.22 3.40
C GLY A 78 9.80 -13.92 4.66
N ILE A 79 9.08 -13.66 5.72
CA ILE A 79 9.39 -14.11 7.06
C ILE A 79 8.06 -14.44 7.74
N SER A 80 8.00 -15.62 8.34
CA SER A 80 6.89 -16.22 9.06
C SER A 80 6.14 -15.25 9.96
N ALA A 81 4.84 -15.14 9.75
CA ALA A 81 3.95 -14.43 10.64
C ALA A 81 2.87 -15.37 11.20
N GLN A 82 2.49 -15.14 12.43
CA GLN A 82 1.51 -15.96 13.15
C GLN A 82 0.06 -15.80 12.67
N HIS A 83 -0.23 -14.85 11.75
CA HIS A 83 -1.54 -14.65 11.15
C HIS A 83 -1.37 -14.16 9.70
N GLY A 84 -1.85 -14.96 8.75
CA GLY A 84 -1.75 -14.68 7.33
C GLY A 84 -0.40 -15.06 6.68
N ASN A 85 -0.34 -15.05 5.36
CA ASN A 85 0.91 -15.25 4.63
C ASN A 85 1.76 -13.96 4.58
N SER A 86 3.00 -14.07 4.09
CA SER A 86 3.93 -12.92 4.04
C SER A 86 3.41 -11.76 3.19
N ALA A 87 2.69 -12.04 2.11
CA ALA A 87 2.10 -11.03 1.24
C ALA A 87 0.97 -10.25 1.95
N HIS A 88 0.11 -10.95 2.70
CA HIS A 88 -0.91 -10.36 3.53
C HIS A 88 -0.31 -9.38 4.55
N ASN A 89 0.71 -9.81 5.28
CA ASN A 89 1.34 -8.96 6.29
C ASN A 89 2.05 -7.76 5.69
N ALA A 90 2.76 -7.95 4.57
CA ALA A 90 3.42 -6.85 3.86
C ALA A 90 2.40 -5.82 3.36
N PHE A 91 1.26 -6.26 2.85
CA PHE A 91 0.18 -5.38 2.42
C PHE A 91 -0.37 -4.54 3.58
N ILE A 92 -0.61 -5.16 4.75
CA ILE A 92 -1.06 -4.44 5.95
C ILE A 92 0.01 -3.47 6.46
N ASP A 93 1.28 -3.86 6.45
CA ASP A 93 2.38 -2.99 6.90
C ASP A 93 2.55 -1.76 6.01
N ASP A 94 2.33 -1.89 4.71
CA ASP A 94 2.30 -0.74 3.79
C ASP A 94 1.12 0.21 4.12
N ILE A 95 -0.08 -0.32 4.40
CA ILE A 95 -1.20 0.50 4.86
C ILE A 95 -0.86 1.25 6.15
N VAL A 96 -0.31 0.56 7.14
CA VAL A 96 0.09 1.19 8.43
C VAL A 96 1.08 2.33 8.20
N LYS A 97 2.03 2.16 7.28
CA LYS A 97 3.01 3.19 6.95
C LYS A 97 2.34 4.42 6.35
N ASP A 98 1.38 4.21 5.45
CA ASP A 98 0.63 5.31 4.84
C ASP A 98 -0.23 6.03 5.87
N LEU A 99 -0.95 5.31 6.73
CA LEU A 99 -1.72 5.89 7.83
C LEU A 99 -0.85 6.71 8.78
N LYS A 100 0.38 6.29 9.05
CA LYS A 100 1.33 7.03 9.89
C LYS A 100 1.79 8.35 9.28
N SER A 101 1.75 8.48 7.97
CA SER A 101 2.12 9.71 7.26
C SER A 101 0.94 10.62 6.94
N ASP A 102 -0.30 10.16 7.18
CA ASP A 102 -1.51 10.91 6.92
C ASP A 102 -1.86 11.82 8.12
N PRO A 103 -1.84 13.16 7.95
CA PRO A 103 -2.14 14.09 9.04
C PRO A 103 -3.61 14.08 9.46
N THR A 104 -4.50 13.46 8.68
CA THR A 104 -5.92 13.34 9.03
C THR A 104 -6.22 12.14 9.91
N VAL A 105 -5.25 11.25 10.14
CA VAL A 105 -5.38 10.08 10.98
C VAL A 105 -4.98 10.41 12.42
N ASP A 106 -5.85 10.06 13.38
CA ASP A 106 -5.46 10.06 14.80
C ASP A 106 -4.49 8.91 15.07
N GLN A 107 -3.20 9.24 15.12
CA GLN A 107 -2.12 8.27 15.27
C GLN A 107 -2.22 7.43 16.54
N SER A 108 -2.85 7.97 17.58
CA SER A 108 -3.04 7.25 18.85
C SER A 108 -4.10 6.15 18.77
N SER A 109 -4.98 6.23 17.79
CA SER A 109 -6.08 5.28 17.57
C SER A 109 -5.71 4.10 16.68
N VAL A 110 -4.57 4.12 15.99
CA VAL A 110 -4.17 3.06 15.04
C VAL A 110 -3.92 1.75 15.77
N ARG A 111 -4.69 0.72 15.42
CA ARG A 111 -4.63 -0.63 16.00
C ARG A 111 -4.45 -1.67 14.89
N LYS A 112 -3.48 -2.56 15.07
CA LYS A 112 -3.21 -3.67 14.16
C LYS A 112 -3.51 -5.01 14.85
N ASN A 113 -4.34 -5.85 14.22
CA ASN A 113 -4.69 -7.20 14.72
C ASN A 113 -5.19 -7.20 16.19
N GLN A 114 -5.96 -6.22 16.57
CA GLN A 114 -6.55 -6.09 17.91
C GLN A 114 -8.05 -6.32 17.89
N GLU A 115 -8.61 -6.67 19.06
CA GLU A 115 -10.05 -6.83 19.20
C GLU A 115 -10.80 -5.59 18.70
N GLN A 116 -11.92 -5.82 18.01
CA GLN A 116 -12.72 -4.76 17.42
C GLN A 116 -13.27 -3.82 18.48
N VAL A 117 -13.09 -2.52 18.24
CA VAL A 117 -13.60 -1.46 19.11
C VAL A 117 -14.45 -0.48 18.30
N ASP A 118 -15.24 0.34 19.01
CA ASP A 118 -15.91 1.50 18.43
C ASP A 118 -14.98 2.73 18.36
N PHE A 119 -15.50 3.84 17.86
CA PHE A 119 -14.79 5.14 17.82
C PHE A 119 -14.21 5.57 19.18
N ASN A 120 -14.87 5.26 20.28
CA ASN A 120 -14.45 5.62 21.64
C ASN A 120 -13.47 4.61 22.26
N GLY A 121 -13.11 3.55 21.53
CA GLY A 121 -12.23 2.50 22.00
C GLY A 121 -12.91 1.43 22.86
N ASN A 122 -14.23 1.41 22.95
CA ASN A 122 -14.97 0.35 23.64
C ASN A 122 -15.03 -0.91 22.79
N LYS A 123 -14.78 -2.07 23.41
CA LYS A 123 -14.88 -3.35 22.71
C LYS A 123 -16.30 -3.62 22.23
N VAL A 124 -16.47 -3.88 20.94
CA VAL A 124 -17.76 -4.14 20.29
C VAL A 124 -17.88 -5.56 19.72
N GLY A 125 -16.79 -6.33 19.69
CA GLY A 125 -16.82 -7.69 19.18
C GLY A 125 -15.56 -8.46 19.55
N SER A 126 -15.57 -9.77 19.24
CA SER A 126 -14.39 -10.65 19.39
C SER A 126 -13.53 -10.73 18.12
N ASN A 127 -14.00 -10.17 17.02
CA ASN A 127 -13.24 -10.09 15.77
C ASN A 127 -12.01 -9.23 15.97
N ARG A 128 -11.01 -9.45 15.13
CA ARG A 128 -9.76 -8.71 15.14
C ARG A 128 -9.50 -8.20 13.73
N PRO A 129 -10.07 -7.06 13.35
CA PRO A 129 -9.75 -6.45 12.08
C PRO A 129 -8.24 -6.27 11.93
N ASP A 130 -7.74 -6.44 10.72
CA ASP A 130 -6.31 -6.27 10.45
C ASP A 130 -5.83 -4.89 10.85
N LEU A 131 -6.64 -3.85 10.59
CA LEU A 131 -6.40 -2.49 11.03
C LEU A 131 -7.69 -1.81 11.48
N GLN A 132 -7.57 -0.96 12.49
CA GLN A 132 -8.60 -0.05 12.96
C GLN A 132 -7.95 1.31 13.24
N TYR A 133 -8.65 2.40 12.96
CA TYR A 133 -8.20 3.75 13.29
C TYR A 133 -9.33 4.76 13.24
N ASN A 134 -9.11 5.92 13.84
CA ASN A 134 -9.98 7.08 13.75
C ASN A 134 -9.35 8.17 12.88
N ASP A 135 -10.18 8.98 12.22
CA ASP A 135 -9.73 10.24 11.65
C ASP A 135 -10.04 11.42 12.60
N ILE A 136 -9.45 12.57 12.29
CA ILE A 136 -9.66 13.82 13.04
C ILE A 136 -11.07 14.41 12.83
N PHE A 137 -11.86 13.86 11.88
CA PHE A 137 -13.22 14.29 11.56
C PHE A 137 -14.29 13.51 12.32
N GLY A 138 -13.90 12.55 13.16
CA GLY A 138 -14.81 11.76 13.98
C GLY A 138 -15.32 10.48 13.32
N ASN A 139 -14.64 9.99 12.30
CA ASN A 139 -14.99 8.71 11.70
C ASN A 139 -14.10 7.60 12.25
N HIS A 140 -14.66 6.40 12.41
CA HIS A 140 -13.95 5.16 12.74
C HIS A 140 -13.87 4.25 11.52
N TYR A 141 -12.73 3.61 11.34
CA TYR A 141 -12.43 2.77 10.18
C TYR A 141 -11.96 1.38 10.61
N ASN A 142 -12.49 0.36 9.93
CA ASN A 142 -11.98 -1.00 9.98
C ASN A 142 -11.50 -1.40 8.59
N ILE A 143 -10.31 -2.00 8.52
CA ILE A 143 -9.74 -2.56 7.30
C ILE A 143 -9.48 -4.04 7.54
N GLU A 144 -9.95 -4.85 6.62
CA GLU A 144 -9.74 -6.29 6.60
C GLU A 144 -9.16 -6.71 5.26
N VAL A 145 -8.14 -7.55 5.29
CA VAL A 145 -7.42 -8.04 4.13
C VAL A 145 -7.48 -9.55 4.12
N ASP A 146 -8.23 -10.11 3.21
CA ASP A 146 -8.42 -11.55 3.09
C ASP A 146 -7.66 -12.12 1.90
N THR A 147 -7.24 -13.37 2.01
CA THR A 147 -6.61 -14.12 0.89
C THR A 147 -7.58 -15.14 0.27
N THR A 148 -8.75 -15.30 0.85
CA THR A 148 -9.80 -16.22 0.37
C THR A 148 -11.15 -15.53 0.30
N ASP A 149 -11.98 -15.92 -0.68
CA ASP A 149 -13.34 -15.41 -0.83
C ASP A 149 -14.21 -15.70 0.40
N ASN A 150 -14.07 -16.87 1.01
CA ASN A 150 -14.82 -17.25 2.20
C ASN A 150 -14.42 -16.40 3.41
N GLY A 151 -13.15 -16.12 3.60
CA GLY A 151 -12.66 -15.21 4.65
C GLY A 151 -13.31 -13.84 4.50
N ARG A 152 -13.20 -13.23 3.33
CA ARG A 152 -13.76 -11.93 3.02
C ARG A 152 -15.29 -11.87 3.23
N LEU A 153 -16.02 -12.88 2.75
CA LEU A 153 -17.48 -12.96 2.95
C LEU A 153 -17.85 -13.04 4.43
N ASN A 154 -17.11 -13.83 5.20
CA ASN A 154 -17.33 -13.96 6.64
C ASN A 154 -17.08 -12.63 7.36
N HIS A 155 -15.91 -12.01 7.15
CA HIS A 155 -15.54 -10.74 7.79
C HIS A 155 -16.48 -9.60 7.39
N SER A 156 -16.84 -9.51 6.11
CA SER A 156 -17.78 -8.48 5.62
C SER A 156 -19.21 -8.63 6.16
N SER A 157 -19.58 -9.81 6.63
CA SER A 157 -20.89 -10.05 7.25
C SER A 157 -20.92 -9.74 8.75
N VAL A 158 -19.79 -9.80 9.45
CA VAL A 158 -19.76 -9.72 10.92
C VAL A 158 -19.20 -8.38 11.40
N ILE A 159 -18.12 -7.88 10.82
CA ILE A 159 -17.46 -6.64 11.28
C ILE A 159 -18.40 -5.43 11.25
N PRO A 160 -19.20 -5.18 10.18
CA PRO A 160 -20.14 -4.06 10.15
C PRO A 160 -21.30 -4.20 11.14
N VAL A 161 -21.66 -5.42 11.51
CA VAL A 161 -22.74 -5.65 12.50
C VAL A 161 -22.29 -5.27 13.91
N ASN A 162 -21.01 -5.50 14.22
CA ASN A 162 -20.44 -5.15 15.53
C ASN A 162 -20.33 -3.64 15.74
N ASP A 163 -19.98 -2.90 14.68
CA ASP A 163 -19.96 -1.43 14.67
C ASP A 163 -20.61 -0.89 13.39
N PRO A 164 -21.93 -0.63 13.42
CA PRO A 164 -22.65 -0.10 12.26
C PRO A 164 -22.25 1.32 11.85
N ASN A 165 -21.57 2.06 12.72
CA ASN A 165 -21.13 3.43 12.46
C ASN A 165 -19.74 3.50 11.84
N ALA A 166 -18.98 2.41 11.89
CA ALA A 166 -17.66 2.35 11.31
C ALA A 166 -17.70 2.28 9.78
N ARG A 167 -16.69 2.83 9.16
CA ARG A 167 -16.43 2.69 7.72
C ARG A 167 -15.56 1.46 7.52
N ASN A 168 -16.08 0.47 6.80
CA ASN A 168 -15.43 -0.82 6.66
C ASN A 168 -14.90 -1.01 5.23
N THR A 169 -13.65 -1.45 5.10
CA THR A 169 -13.02 -1.80 3.82
C THR A 169 -12.57 -3.26 3.87
N PHE A 170 -12.96 -4.04 2.87
CA PHE A 170 -12.63 -5.45 2.75
C PHE A 170 -11.85 -5.69 1.45
N TRP A 171 -10.62 -6.12 1.58
CA TRP A 171 -9.74 -6.39 0.46
C TRP A 171 -9.60 -7.90 0.28
N LEU A 172 -9.64 -8.35 -0.97
CA LEU A 172 -9.24 -9.70 -1.34
C LEU A 172 -7.95 -9.62 -2.14
N ILE A 173 -6.90 -10.21 -1.62
CA ILE A 173 -5.58 -10.26 -2.28
C ILE A 173 -5.25 -11.69 -2.70
N ASP A 174 -4.41 -11.84 -3.74
CA ASP A 174 -3.83 -13.12 -4.10
C ASP A 174 -2.61 -13.47 -3.22
N MET A 175 -2.02 -14.64 -3.46
CA MET A 175 -0.84 -15.10 -2.73
C MET A 175 0.40 -14.24 -2.98
N ASN A 176 0.35 -13.37 -3.97
CA ASN A 176 1.40 -12.42 -4.30
C ASN A 176 1.12 -11.02 -3.75
N GLY A 177 -0.02 -10.81 -3.07
CA GLY A 177 -0.44 -9.53 -2.52
C GLY A 177 -1.11 -8.60 -3.53
N ASN A 178 -1.46 -9.08 -4.73
CA ASN A 178 -2.21 -8.27 -5.68
C ASN A 178 -3.69 -8.25 -5.29
N VAL A 179 -4.29 -7.07 -5.33
CA VAL A 179 -5.72 -6.92 -5.05
C VAL A 179 -6.54 -7.59 -6.16
N ARG A 180 -7.35 -8.57 -5.79
CA ARG A 180 -8.29 -9.27 -6.67
C ARG A 180 -9.67 -8.63 -6.66
N GLN A 181 -10.09 -8.12 -5.51
CA GLN A 181 -11.39 -7.48 -5.35
C GLN A 181 -11.32 -6.48 -4.19
N ASP A 182 -11.88 -5.29 -4.42
CA ASP A 182 -12.19 -4.31 -3.40
C ASP A 182 -13.70 -4.28 -3.22
N SER A 183 -14.17 -4.40 -1.99
CA SER A 183 -15.55 -4.13 -1.63
C SER A 183 -15.54 -3.15 -0.47
N SER A 184 -15.44 -1.87 -0.79
CA SER A 184 -15.75 -0.80 0.15
C SER A 184 -17.25 -0.77 0.38
N GLY A 185 -17.71 -1.39 1.46
CA GLY A 185 -19.07 -1.18 1.97
C GLY A 185 -19.16 0.21 2.58
N HIS A 186 -19.81 1.14 1.92
CA HIS A 186 -20.05 2.53 2.30
C HIS A 186 -18.81 3.45 2.39
N GLY A 187 -18.62 4.18 1.34
CA GLY A 187 -17.69 5.30 1.23
C GLY A 187 -16.35 4.85 0.69
N SER A 188 -16.24 4.90 -0.63
CA SER A 188 -14.95 5.06 -1.29
C SER A 188 -14.06 5.94 -0.42
N TYR A 189 -12.85 5.49 -0.15
CA TYR A 189 -11.75 6.38 0.10
C TYR A 189 -11.63 7.30 -1.11
N SER A 190 -12.47 8.32 -1.18
CA SER A 190 -12.17 9.46 -2.04
C SER A 190 -11.12 10.23 -1.29
N LYS A 191 -9.90 10.17 -1.80
CA LYS A 191 -8.87 11.14 -1.48
C LYS A 191 -9.51 12.53 -1.49
N ILE A 192 -9.39 13.21 -0.34
CA ILE A 192 -9.29 14.66 -0.35
C ILE A 192 -7.94 15.03 -0.93
#